data_53bd700f33e53c73f9a12b8a8ab158ce
#
_entry.id   53bd700f33e53c73f9a12b8a8ab158ce
#
_cell.length_a   1.000
_cell.length_b   1.000
_cell.length_c   1.000
_cell.angle_alpha   90.00
_cell.angle_beta   90.00
_cell.angle_gamma   90.00
#
_symmetry.space_group_name_H-M   'P 1'
#
loop_
_entity.id
_entity.type
_entity.pdbx_description
1 polymer ?
#
loop_
_entity_poly.entity_id
_entity_poly.type
_entity_poly.pdbx_seq_one_letter_code
_entity_poly.pdbx_strand_id
1 'polypeptide(L)'
;VRLPLFSLMLVVFGLTTGEFVIAGILPEVAGALSVSIPAAGQLMTAYALGMIVGGPVVTVLTARLPRKQLVTGLIIVSIVANLGSSAAPNYPVLLAARFAAGLVVATFFAVAIATAASTAPAGRQGTAVARVALGMNLGIILGTPLGTLIGQHAGWRATFAAIAAVTLAALVLVLRYVPPGPPAATGPLLGELRVFTGRDVRLAIALTALGNVGVLAVFLYITPLLTDVAGFSADAVPGLLLGYGAGAVAGNLLGGRLADRALMPSLAGLLAALAGVLALFWAVGEVRVLAAVLTFALGVAAFAIIPGMQTRVLTTAHAAPTLAVAVNASGFQLAAAFAGWFGGRVVDADGGLRALPLIAAALTLTGLATALVILRGEPEEVPS
;
A
#
# COMPACT_ATOMS: atom_id res chain seq x y z
N VAL A 1 -13.88 19.60 10.50
CA VAL A 1 -13.08 18.35 10.71
C VAL A 1 -12.82 18.24 12.20
N ARG A 2 -13.20 17.14 12.88
CA ARG A 2 -12.87 16.96 14.29
C ARG A 2 -11.37 16.70 14.38
N LEU A 3 -10.65 17.51 15.14
CA LEU A 3 -9.19 17.49 15.28
C LEU A 3 -8.59 16.09 15.59
N PRO A 4 -9.23 15.23 16.42
CA PRO A 4 -8.74 13.88 16.64
C PRO A 4 -8.67 13.04 15.35
N LEU A 5 -9.67 13.11 14.50
CA LEU A 5 -9.70 12.36 13.24
C LEU A 5 -8.67 12.91 12.24
N PHE A 6 -8.47 14.22 12.21
CA PHE A 6 -7.45 14.85 11.38
C PHE A 6 -6.04 14.44 11.81
N SER A 7 -5.77 14.40 13.13
CA SER A 7 -4.46 13.96 13.62
C SER A 7 -4.14 12.52 13.24
N LEU A 8 -5.11 11.60 13.37
CA LEU A 8 -4.95 10.20 12.93
C LEU A 8 -4.77 10.10 11.42
N MET A 9 -5.55 10.85 10.63
CA MET A 9 -5.41 10.93 9.18
C MET A 9 -4.01 11.40 8.76
N LEU A 10 -3.46 12.40 9.45
CA LEU A 10 -2.12 12.93 9.16
C LEU A 10 -1.02 11.90 9.47
N VAL A 11 -1.16 11.10 10.53
CA VAL A 11 -0.24 9.98 10.79
C VAL A 11 -0.33 8.95 9.67
N VAL A 12 -1.55 8.55 9.28
CA VAL A 12 -1.78 7.61 8.18
C VAL A 12 -1.15 8.13 6.88
N PHE A 13 -1.31 9.42 6.59
CA PHE A 13 -0.64 10.08 5.47
C PHE A 13 0.88 9.89 5.51
N GLY A 14 1.53 10.17 6.67
CA GLY A 14 2.97 10.03 6.83
C GLY A 14 3.45 8.58 6.68
N LEU A 15 2.74 7.62 7.28
CA LEU A 15 3.07 6.19 7.19
C LEU A 15 2.97 5.68 5.75
N THR A 16 1.89 6.03 5.04
CA THR A 16 1.67 5.61 3.65
C THR A 16 2.66 6.30 2.70
N THR A 17 2.93 7.59 2.92
CA THR A 17 4.00 8.27 2.18
C THR A 17 5.33 7.55 2.35
N GLY A 18 5.68 7.19 3.59
CA GLY A 18 6.89 6.43 3.90
C GLY A 18 6.94 5.08 3.21
N GLU A 19 5.83 4.40 3.04
CA GLU A 19 5.74 3.12 2.32
C GLU A 19 6.06 3.26 0.83
N PHE A 20 5.36 4.18 0.15
CA PHE A 20 5.35 4.26 -1.31
C PHE A 20 6.39 5.21 -1.91
N VAL A 21 6.96 6.14 -1.13
CA VAL A 21 7.92 7.14 -1.63
C VAL A 21 9.18 6.52 -2.21
N ILE A 22 9.56 5.33 -1.78
CA ILE A 22 10.72 4.60 -2.31
C ILE A 22 10.65 4.46 -3.84
N ALA A 23 9.47 4.23 -4.40
CA ALA A 23 9.29 4.13 -5.86
C ALA A 23 9.70 5.42 -6.59
N GLY A 24 9.51 6.57 -5.95
CA GLY A 24 9.85 7.88 -6.50
C GLY A 24 11.31 8.29 -6.35
N ILE A 25 12.01 7.79 -5.31
CA ILE A 25 13.41 8.18 -4.99
C ILE A 25 14.38 7.00 -5.16
N LEU A 26 13.98 5.96 -5.87
CA LEU A 26 14.75 4.74 -6.02
C LEU A 26 16.15 4.97 -6.64
N PRO A 27 16.26 5.73 -7.76
CA PRO A 27 17.56 6.01 -8.36
C PRO A 27 18.49 6.84 -7.45
N GLU A 28 17.94 7.81 -6.73
CA GLU A 28 18.68 8.69 -5.81
C GLU A 28 19.29 7.88 -4.65
N VAL A 29 18.52 6.93 -4.10
CA VAL A 29 19.01 6.04 -3.04
C VAL A 29 20.08 5.10 -3.58
N ALA A 30 19.83 4.48 -4.73
CA ALA A 30 20.77 3.55 -5.36
C ALA A 30 22.10 4.22 -5.66
N GLY A 31 22.08 5.40 -6.30
CA GLY A 31 23.28 6.16 -6.64
C GLY A 31 24.05 6.62 -5.40
N ALA A 32 23.36 7.18 -4.40
CA ALA A 32 24.01 7.71 -3.20
C ALA A 32 24.63 6.62 -2.30
N LEU A 33 24.09 5.41 -2.29
CA LEU A 33 24.59 4.28 -1.50
C LEU A 33 25.45 3.31 -2.32
N SER A 34 25.67 3.61 -3.63
CA SER A 34 26.44 2.77 -4.55
C SER A 34 25.93 1.32 -4.60
N VAL A 35 24.62 1.16 -4.62
CA VAL A 35 23.94 -0.14 -4.76
C VAL A 35 23.15 -0.19 -6.06
N SER A 36 22.81 -1.39 -6.53
CA SER A 36 21.99 -1.54 -7.74
C SER A 36 20.55 -1.07 -7.49
N ILE A 37 19.83 -0.70 -8.56
CA ILE A 37 18.39 -0.37 -8.51
C ILE A 37 17.58 -1.51 -7.86
N PRO A 38 17.80 -2.80 -8.22
CA PRO A 38 17.16 -3.93 -7.54
C PRO A 38 17.47 -4.02 -6.05
N ALA A 39 18.71 -3.75 -5.65
CA ALA A 39 19.06 -3.72 -4.22
C ALA A 39 18.28 -2.61 -3.50
N ALA A 40 18.21 -1.40 -4.07
CA ALA A 40 17.38 -0.33 -3.52
C ALA A 40 15.89 -0.72 -3.43
N GLY A 41 15.38 -1.50 -4.39
CA GLY A 41 14.01 -2.04 -4.35
C GLY A 41 13.70 -2.94 -3.14
N GLN A 42 14.72 -3.61 -2.56
CA GLN A 42 14.56 -4.41 -1.34
C GLN A 42 14.15 -3.58 -0.12
N LEU A 43 14.27 -2.26 -0.17
CA LEU A 43 13.78 -1.37 0.90
C LEU A 43 12.26 -1.44 1.05
N MET A 44 11.52 -1.66 -0.06
CA MET A 44 10.08 -1.92 -0.01
C MET A 44 9.79 -3.31 0.57
N THR A 45 10.55 -4.32 0.16
CA THR A 45 10.47 -5.68 0.72
C THR A 45 10.70 -5.67 2.23
N ALA A 46 11.73 -4.98 2.71
CA ALA A 46 12.01 -4.87 4.14
C ALA A 46 10.86 -4.21 4.92
N TYR A 47 10.29 -3.13 4.37
CA TYR A 47 9.14 -2.46 4.97
C TYR A 47 7.90 -3.37 5.01
N ALA A 48 7.58 -4.04 3.92
CA ALA A 48 6.46 -4.97 3.83
C ALA A 48 6.63 -6.17 4.79
N LEU A 49 7.82 -6.75 4.88
CA LEU A 49 8.13 -7.78 5.87
C LEU A 49 7.98 -7.26 7.30
N GLY A 50 8.42 -6.02 7.55
CA GLY A 50 8.16 -5.35 8.83
C GLY A 50 6.68 -5.30 9.15
N MET A 51 5.81 -4.95 8.20
CA MET A 51 4.36 -4.93 8.41
C MET A 51 3.76 -6.32 8.66
N ILE A 52 4.22 -7.34 7.92
CA ILE A 52 3.75 -8.74 8.07
C ILE A 52 4.10 -9.26 9.47
N VAL A 53 5.32 -9.02 9.92
CA VAL A 53 5.80 -9.47 11.25
C VAL A 53 5.20 -8.60 12.35
N GLY A 54 5.22 -7.28 12.15
CA GLY A 54 4.82 -6.29 13.14
C GLY A 54 3.32 -6.36 13.47
N GLY A 55 2.46 -6.62 12.48
CA GLY A 55 1.03 -6.73 12.71
C GLY A 55 0.68 -7.67 13.88
N PRO A 56 0.97 -8.96 13.80
CA PRO A 56 0.67 -9.89 14.90
C PRO A 56 1.54 -9.66 16.13
N VAL A 57 2.85 -9.46 15.98
CA VAL A 57 3.79 -9.36 17.12
C VAL A 57 3.52 -8.11 17.95
N VAL A 58 3.47 -6.94 17.30
CA VAL A 58 3.25 -5.67 18.02
C VAL A 58 1.86 -5.63 18.62
N THR A 59 0.84 -6.12 17.92
CA THR A 59 -0.53 -6.17 18.44
C THR A 59 -0.62 -7.02 19.70
N VAL A 60 -0.01 -8.21 19.72
CA VAL A 60 0.00 -9.08 20.92
C VAL A 60 0.77 -8.46 22.07
N LEU A 61 1.98 -7.95 21.82
CA LEU A 61 2.82 -7.36 22.85
C LEU A 61 2.20 -6.10 23.49
N THR A 62 1.42 -5.36 22.72
CA THR A 62 0.84 -4.09 23.15
C THR A 62 -0.65 -4.15 23.49
N ALA A 63 -1.25 -5.34 23.46
CA ALA A 63 -2.69 -5.54 23.67
C ALA A 63 -3.24 -4.96 25.00
N ARG A 64 -2.40 -4.90 26.05
CA ARG A 64 -2.76 -4.39 27.37
C ARG A 64 -2.56 -2.88 27.53
N LEU A 65 -1.94 -2.22 26.57
CA LEU A 65 -1.65 -0.79 26.68
C LEU A 65 -2.92 0.04 26.46
N PRO A 66 -3.13 1.12 27.25
CA PRO A 66 -4.17 2.10 26.97
C PRO A 66 -4.03 2.65 25.55
N ARG A 67 -5.15 2.80 24.84
CA ARG A 67 -5.20 3.14 23.42
C ARG A 67 -4.33 4.36 23.04
N LYS A 68 -4.39 5.45 23.84
CA LYS A 68 -3.60 6.65 23.56
C LYS A 68 -2.10 6.40 23.72
N GLN A 69 -1.68 5.63 24.72
CA GLN A 69 -0.28 5.28 24.93
C GLN A 69 0.23 4.41 23.78
N LEU A 70 -0.58 3.44 23.33
CA LEU A 70 -0.24 2.59 22.20
C LEU A 70 -0.06 3.41 20.92
N VAL A 71 -1.05 4.25 20.56
CA VAL A 71 -0.95 5.12 19.38
C VAL A 71 0.29 6.02 19.45
N THR A 72 0.54 6.64 20.60
CA THR A 72 1.72 7.49 20.82
C THR A 72 3.02 6.72 20.64
N GLY A 73 3.14 5.55 21.22
CA GLY A 73 4.34 4.70 21.11
C GLY A 73 4.61 4.28 19.67
N LEU A 74 3.58 3.85 18.93
CA LEU A 74 3.71 3.47 17.52
C LEU A 74 4.16 4.64 16.65
N ILE A 75 3.65 5.84 16.89
CA ILE A 75 4.07 7.06 16.18
C ILE A 75 5.52 7.40 16.48
N ILE A 76 5.95 7.31 17.75
CA ILE A 76 7.35 7.56 18.15
C ILE A 76 8.28 6.58 17.44
N VAL A 77 7.97 5.28 17.42
CA VAL A 77 8.78 4.28 16.71
C VAL A 77 8.86 4.62 15.23
N SER A 78 7.75 5.02 14.59
CA SER A 78 7.76 5.45 13.19
C SER A 78 8.66 6.67 12.96
N ILE A 79 8.60 7.68 13.84
CA ILE A 79 9.47 8.86 13.75
C ILE A 79 10.93 8.46 13.86
N VAL A 80 11.29 7.67 14.88
CA VAL A 80 12.66 7.20 15.09
C VAL A 80 13.16 6.37 13.90
N ALA A 81 12.34 5.50 13.35
CA ALA A 81 12.69 4.69 12.18
C ALA A 81 12.90 5.56 10.91
N ASN A 82 12.07 6.59 10.69
CA ASN A 82 12.26 7.51 9.58
C ASN A 82 13.48 8.43 9.77
N LEU A 83 13.76 8.90 10.99
CA LEU A 83 15.01 9.59 11.30
C LEU A 83 16.21 8.68 11.13
N GLY A 84 16.12 7.42 11.55
CA GLY A 84 17.14 6.40 11.31
C GLY A 84 17.37 6.15 9.81
N SER A 85 16.28 6.16 9.01
CA SER A 85 16.39 6.09 7.55
C SER A 85 17.10 7.33 6.98
N SER A 86 16.74 8.52 7.46
CA SER A 86 17.39 9.78 7.04
C SER A 86 18.88 9.83 7.40
N ALA A 87 19.24 9.35 8.58
CA ALA A 87 20.64 9.35 9.08
C ALA A 87 21.45 8.12 8.65
N ALA A 88 20.88 7.17 7.91
CA ALA A 88 21.51 5.91 7.57
C ALA A 88 22.86 6.13 6.83
N PRO A 89 24.00 5.67 7.38
CA PRO A 89 25.31 5.85 6.76
C PRO A 89 25.55 4.89 5.59
N ASN A 90 24.83 3.77 5.57
CA ASN A 90 24.98 2.71 4.58
C ASN A 90 23.66 1.97 4.34
N TYR A 91 23.65 1.13 3.32
CA TYR A 91 22.47 0.39 2.88
C TYR A 91 21.91 -0.59 3.94
N PRO A 92 22.72 -1.42 4.66
CA PRO A 92 22.19 -2.31 5.70
C PRO A 92 21.44 -1.58 6.84
N VAL A 93 21.96 -0.43 7.26
CA VAL A 93 21.28 0.39 8.30
C VAL A 93 19.97 0.96 7.76
N LEU A 94 19.96 1.42 6.51
CA LEU A 94 18.73 1.88 5.87
C LEU A 94 17.71 0.74 5.77
N LEU A 95 18.14 -0.46 5.37
CA LEU A 95 17.26 -1.65 5.29
C LEU A 95 16.63 -1.99 6.64
N ALA A 96 17.44 -2.00 7.71
CA ALA A 96 16.95 -2.25 9.07
C ALA A 96 15.98 -1.16 9.55
N ALA A 97 16.26 0.12 9.25
CA ALA A 97 15.38 1.23 9.58
C ALA A 97 14.03 1.14 8.83
N ARG A 98 14.05 0.70 7.56
CA ARG A 98 12.83 0.46 6.78
C ARG A 98 12.00 -0.68 7.35
N PHE A 99 12.63 -1.79 7.73
CA PHE A 99 11.95 -2.88 8.41
C PHE A 99 11.32 -2.41 9.75
N ALA A 100 12.06 -1.65 10.55
CA ALA A 100 11.56 -1.10 11.80
C ALA A 100 10.38 -0.13 11.60
N ALA A 101 10.42 0.69 10.53
CA ALA A 101 9.30 1.55 10.18
C ALA A 101 8.03 0.74 9.83
N GLY A 102 8.18 -0.38 9.13
CA GLY A 102 7.06 -1.28 8.79
C GLY A 102 6.42 -1.95 10.00
N LEU A 103 7.20 -2.30 11.04
CA LEU A 103 6.71 -3.05 12.21
C LEU A 103 5.47 -2.44 12.88
N VAL A 104 5.35 -1.11 12.88
CA VAL A 104 4.30 -0.41 13.63
C VAL A 104 3.06 -0.10 12.82
N VAL A 105 3.13 -0.19 11.50
CA VAL A 105 2.12 0.35 10.58
C VAL A 105 0.81 -0.41 10.68
N ALA A 106 0.84 -1.75 10.60
CA ALA A 106 -0.37 -2.57 10.62
C ALA A 106 -1.15 -2.40 11.93
N THR A 107 -0.43 -2.42 13.08
CA THR A 107 -1.04 -2.20 14.39
C THR A 107 -1.57 -0.77 14.51
N PHE A 108 -0.83 0.22 13.99
CA PHE A 108 -1.30 1.61 13.99
C PHE A 108 -2.62 1.76 13.21
N PHE A 109 -2.72 1.22 12.01
CA PHE A 109 -3.96 1.28 11.21
C PHE A 109 -5.14 0.68 11.96
N ALA A 110 -4.99 -0.51 12.55
CA ALA A 110 -6.05 -1.17 13.30
C ALA A 110 -6.54 -0.31 14.48
N VAL A 111 -5.60 0.24 15.25
CA VAL A 111 -5.92 1.08 16.42
C VAL A 111 -6.48 2.44 16.01
N ALA A 112 -6.00 3.04 14.92
CA ALA A 112 -6.51 4.31 14.40
C ALA A 112 -7.97 4.17 13.91
N ILE A 113 -8.28 3.10 13.18
CA ILE A 113 -9.65 2.79 12.75
C ILE A 113 -10.57 2.56 13.95
N ALA A 114 -10.14 1.75 14.93
CA ALA A 114 -10.91 1.50 16.15
C ALA A 114 -11.13 2.79 16.97
N THR A 115 -10.12 3.66 17.02
CA THR A 115 -10.22 4.97 17.69
C THR A 115 -11.20 5.89 16.96
N ALA A 116 -11.13 5.93 15.64
CA ALA A 116 -12.05 6.73 14.83
C ALA A 116 -13.52 6.27 15.01
N ALA A 117 -13.74 4.97 14.97
CA ALA A 117 -15.07 4.39 15.14
C ALA A 117 -15.65 4.66 16.54
N SER A 118 -14.83 4.47 17.61
CA SER A 118 -15.28 4.64 19.00
C SER A 118 -15.49 6.10 19.41
N THR A 119 -14.85 7.06 18.74
CA THR A 119 -15.01 8.51 19.02
C THR A 119 -16.09 9.17 18.18
N ALA A 120 -16.64 8.44 17.21
CA ALA A 120 -17.69 8.94 16.33
C ALA A 120 -19.07 8.90 17.01
N PRO A 121 -19.97 9.87 16.72
CA PRO A 121 -21.37 9.77 17.10
C PRO A 121 -22.04 8.50 16.54
N ALA A 122 -23.08 8.02 17.21
CA ALA A 122 -23.91 6.92 16.70
C ALA A 122 -24.37 7.19 15.26
N GLY A 123 -24.26 6.19 14.39
CA GLY A 123 -24.61 6.29 12.96
C GLY A 123 -23.56 7.00 12.07
N ARG A 124 -22.45 7.51 12.60
CA ARG A 124 -21.38 8.17 11.83
C ARG A 124 -20.01 7.49 11.91
N GLN A 125 -19.98 6.27 12.39
CA GLN A 125 -18.73 5.49 12.54
C GLN A 125 -18.03 5.27 11.19
N GLY A 126 -18.77 4.86 10.16
CA GLY A 126 -18.23 4.68 8.82
C GLY A 126 -17.60 5.96 8.23
N THR A 127 -18.23 7.11 8.43
CA THR A 127 -17.69 8.41 8.01
C THR A 127 -16.38 8.75 8.74
N ALA A 128 -16.27 8.42 10.02
CA ALA A 128 -15.06 8.67 10.80
C ALA A 128 -13.89 7.78 10.33
N VAL A 129 -14.16 6.50 10.09
CA VAL A 129 -13.20 5.54 9.54
C VAL A 129 -12.73 5.99 8.15
N ALA A 130 -13.68 6.36 7.26
CA ALA A 130 -13.35 6.85 5.93
C ALA A 130 -12.45 8.10 5.96
N ARG A 131 -12.63 9.02 6.93
CA ARG A 131 -11.76 10.19 7.08
C ARG A 131 -10.34 9.83 7.47
N VAL A 132 -10.14 8.82 8.31
CA VAL A 132 -8.79 8.33 8.64
C VAL A 132 -8.18 7.64 7.43
N ALA A 133 -8.96 6.82 6.71
CA ALA A 133 -8.52 6.14 5.49
C ALA A 133 -8.17 7.11 4.34
N LEU A 134 -8.72 8.33 4.30
CA LEU A 134 -8.29 9.37 3.35
C LEU A 134 -6.79 9.67 3.47
N GLY A 135 -6.19 9.51 4.64
CA GLY A 135 -4.74 9.65 4.83
C GLY A 135 -3.93 8.73 3.92
N MET A 136 -4.39 7.47 3.69
CA MET A 136 -3.75 6.54 2.75
C MET A 136 -3.75 7.10 1.33
N ASN A 137 -4.92 7.47 0.84
CA ASN A 137 -5.05 7.99 -0.51
C ASN A 137 -4.20 9.25 -0.71
N LEU A 138 -4.25 10.18 0.25
CA LEU A 138 -3.43 11.40 0.20
C LEU A 138 -1.93 11.09 0.26
N GLY A 139 -1.51 10.08 1.03
CA GLY A 139 -0.12 9.62 1.10
C GLY A 139 0.40 9.16 -0.26
N ILE A 140 -0.41 8.41 -1.00
CA ILE A 140 -0.04 7.95 -2.35
C ILE A 140 -0.11 9.09 -3.36
N ILE A 141 -1.20 9.86 -3.37
CA ILE A 141 -1.50 10.89 -4.39
C ILE A 141 -0.60 12.11 -4.24
N LEU A 142 -0.37 12.58 -3.03
CA LEU A 142 0.39 13.79 -2.74
C LEU A 142 1.73 13.48 -2.06
N GLY A 143 1.73 12.54 -1.10
CA GLY A 143 2.90 12.24 -0.31
C GLY A 143 4.05 11.66 -1.14
N THR A 144 3.75 10.71 -2.03
CA THR A 144 4.76 10.12 -2.90
C THR A 144 5.38 11.13 -3.86
N PRO A 145 4.61 11.92 -4.65
CA PRO A 145 5.19 12.94 -5.54
C PRO A 145 5.96 14.03 -4.79
N LEU A 146 5.41 14.53 -3.68
CA LEU A 146 6.09 15.56 -2.86
C LEU A 146 7.39 15.02 -2.26
N GLY A 147 7.36 13.77 -1.77
CA GLY A 147 8.55 13.12 -1.25
C GLY A 147 9.60 12.88 -2.33
N THR A 148 9.18 12.55 -3.56
CA THR A 148 10.07 12.44 -4.74
C THR A 148 10.70 13.78 -5.06
N LEU A 149 9.91 14.85 -5.10
CA LEU A 149 10.38 16.21 -5.34
C LEU A 149 11.44 16.64 -4.30
N ILE A 150 11.17 16.38 -3.01
CA ILE A 150 12.13 16.65 -1.93
C ILE A 150 13.40 15.81 -2.13
N GLY A 151 13.27 14.53 -2.50
CA GLY A 151 14.37 13.63 -2.71
C GLY A 151 15.30 14.07 -3.85
N GLN A 152 14.73 14.58 -4.92
CA GLN A 152 15.46 15.07 -6.08
C GLN A 152 16.22 16.38 -5.79
N HIS A 153 15.61 17.32 -5.06
CA HIS A 153 16.20 18.66 -4.84
C HIS A 153 17.05 18.76 -3.57
N ALA A 154 16.67 18.05 -2.49
CA ALA A 154 17.33 18.12 -1.20
C ALA A 154 17.98 16.77 -0.78
N GLY A 155 17.94 15.79 -1.68
CA GLY A 155 18.46 14.44 -1.46
C GLY A 155 17.48 13.54 -0.73
N TRP A 156 17.57 12.24 -0.98
CA TRP A 156 16.66 11.20 -0.46
C TRP A 156 16.56 11.18 1.07
N ARG A 157 17.62 11.60 1.78
CA ARG A 157 17.62 11.71 3.25
C ARG A 157 16.60 12.75 3.73
N ALA A 158 16.49 13.86 3.02
CA ALA A 158 15.52 14.92 3.33
C ALA A 158 14.08 14.43 3.20
N THR A 159 13.80 13.50 2.30
CA THR A 159 12.46 12.88 2.18
C THR A 159 12.07 12.17 3.49
N PHE A 160 12.94 11.33 4.05
CA PHE A 160 12.64 10.65 5.31
C PHE A 160 12.58 11.62 6.50
N ALA A 161 13.43 12.66 6.52
CA ALA A 161 13.34 13.72 7.51
C ALA A 161 12.00 14.48 7.44
N ALA A 162 11.52 14.78 6.24
CA ALA A 162 10.22 15.43 6.03
C ALA A 162 9.05 14.53 6.50
N ILE A 163 9.10 13.24 6.22
CA ILE A 163 8.11 12.26 6.71
C ILE A 163 8.12 12.23 8.25
N ALA A 164 9.31 12.19 8.86
CA ALA A 164 9.45 12.24 10.31
C ALA A 164 8.90 13.55 10.90
N ALA A 165 9.13 14.69 10.25
CA ALA A 165 8.63 16.00 10.69
C ALA A 165 7.09 16.06 10.62
N VAL A 166 6.49 15.59 9.52
CA VAL A 166 5.02 15.51 9.38
C VAL A 166 4.42 14.57 10.43
N THR A 167 5.06 13.42 10.67
CA THR A 167 4.61 12.45 11.67
C THR A 167 4.77 13.00 13.09
N LEU A 168 5.82 13.80 13.36
CA LEU A 168 6.02 14.52 14.62
C LEU A 168 4.94 15.58 14.83
N ALA A 169 4.61 16.37 13.83
CA ALA A 169 3.51 17.32 13.90
C ALA A 169 2.17 16.61 14.18
N ALA A 170 1.95 15.47 13.54
CA ALA A 170 0.78 14.63 13.81
C ALA A 170 0.78 14.07 15.24
N LEU A 171 1.94 13.70 15.79
CA LEU A 171 2.10 13.26 17.19
C LEU A 171 1.65 14.35 18.16
N VAL A 172 2.08 15.59 17.96
CA VAL A 172 1.67 16.73 18.80
C VAL A 172 0.14 16.89 18.77
N LEU A 173 -0.48 16.76 17.61
CA LEU A 173 -1.93 16.81 17.48
C LEU A 173 -2.62 15.62 18.16
N VAL A 174 -2.07 14.41 18.05
CA VAL A 174 -2.58 13.21 18.74
C VAL A 174 -2.51 13.39 20.26
N LEU A 175 -1.39 13.86 20.77
CA LEU A 175 -1.23 14.11 22.22
C LEU A 175 -2.23 15.14 22.74
N ARG A 176 -2.52 16.17 21.94
CA ARG A 176 -3.41 17.27 22.32
C ARG A 176 -4.90 16.93 22.19
N TYR A 177 -5.29 16.17 21.16
CA TYR A 177 -6.69 16.06 20.77
C TYR A 177 -7.26 14.64 20.86
N VAL A 178 -6.46 13.56 20.81
CA VAL A 178 -6.97 12.20 20.96
C VAL A 178 -7.24 11.91 22.43
N PRO A 179 -8.48 11.58 22.81
CA PRO A 179 -8.79 11.29 24.21
C PRO A 179 -8.14 9.97 24.66
N PRO A 180 -7.83 9.82 25.96
CA PRO A 180 -7.48 8.52 26.52
C PRO A 180 -8.65 7.55 26.32
N GLY A 181 -8.34 6.27 26.17
CA GLY A 181 -9.32 5.22 25.99
C GLY A 181 -8.82 3.89 26.55
N PRO A 182 -9.74 2.95 26.83
CA PRO A 182 -9.38 1.62 27.28
C PRO A 182 -8.49 0.93 26.22
N PRO A 183 -7.78 -0.15 26.59
CA PRO A 183 -7.09 -1.00 25.64
C PRO A 183 -8.02 -1.40 24.48
N ALA A 184 -7.49 -1.58 23.29
CA ALA A 184 -8.26 -2.17 22.20
C ALA A 184 -8.65 -3.57 22.66
N ALA A 185 -9.96 -3.85 22.76
CA ALA A 185 -10.46 -5.15 23.18
C ALA A 185 -9.89 -6.22 22.23
N THR A 186 -9.05 -7.07 22.77
CA THR A 186 -8.56 -8.25 22.09
C THR A 186 -9.52 -9.38 22.43
N GLY A 187 -10.42 -9.69 21.50
CA GLY A 187 -11.11 -10.98 21.52
C GLY A 187 -10.09 -12.12 21.40
N PRO A 188 -10.47 -13.39 21.63
CA PRO A 188 -9.59 -14.53 21.51
C PRO A 188 -9.22 -14.74 20.03
N LEU A 189 -8.15 -14.07 19.58
CA LEU A 189 -7.62 -14.11 18.19
C LEU A 189 -7.42 -15.54 17.68
N LEU A 190 -7.07 -16.49 18.56
CA LEU A 190 -6.83 -17.88 18.18
C LEU A 190 -8.09 -18.64 17.73
N GLY A 191 -9.27 -18.30 18.27
CA GLY A 191 -10.55 -18.92 17.84
C GLY A 191 -10.99 -18.47 16.46
N GLU A 192 -10.69 -17.22 16.12
CA GLU A 192 -11.04 -16.61 14.84
C GLU A 192 -10.12 -17.10 13.69
N LEU A 193 -8.93 -17.62 13.98
CA LEU A 193 -7.99 -18.14 12.98
C LEU A 193 -8.57 -19.31 12.17
N ARG A 194 -9.55 -20.04 12.69
CA ARG A 194 -10.24 -21.10 11.96
C ARG A 194 -10.96 -20.62 10.70
N VAL A 195 -11.35 -19.34 10.63
CA VAL A 195 -11.99 -18.76 9.44
C VAL A 195 -11.05 -18.84 8.22
N PHE A 196 -9.73 -18.79 8.44
CA PHE A 196 -8.73 -18.87 7.35
C PHE A 196 -8.50 -20.29 6.80
N THR A 197 -9.04 -21.32 7.43
CA THR A 197 -9.00 -22.67 6.88
C THR A 197 -10.04 -22.84 5.76
N GLY A 198 -11.03 -21.94 5.67
CA GLY A 198 -12.03 -21.93 4.62
C GLY A 198 -11.42 -21.71 3.23
N ARG A 199 -11.84 -22.50 2.25
CA ARG A 199 -11.36 -22.41 0.86
C ARG A 199 -11.60 -21.01 0.28
N ASP A 200 -12.79 -20.47 0.48
CA ASP A 200 -13.20 -19.19 -0.11
C ASP A 200 -12.43 -18.01 0.46
N VAL A 201 -12.14 -18.03 1.77
CA VAL A 201 -11.30 -17.01 2.43
C VAL A 201 -9.87 -17.08 1.90
N ARG A 202 -9.30 -18.28 1.75
CA ARG A 202 -7.96 -18.46 1.19
C ARG A 202 -7.88 -17.98 -0.27
N LEU A 203 -8.89 -18.28 -1.07
CA LEU A 203 -8.98 -17.81 -2.46
C LEU A 203 -9.12 -16.28 -2.53
N ALA A 204 -9.89 -15.66 -1.64
CA ALA A 204 -10.01 -14.21 -1.60
C ALA A 204 -8.68 -13.51 -1.24
N ILE A 205 -7.93 -14.08 -0.28
CA ILE A 205 -6.61 -13.57 0.09
C ILE A 205 -5.59 -13.79 -1.04
N ALA A 206 -5.60 -14.98 -1.67
CA ALA A 206 -4.75 -15.28 -2.82
C ALA A 206 -5.05 -14.34 -3.99
N LEU A 207 -6.33 -14.02 -4.23
CA LEU A 207 -6.75 -13.06 -5.24
C LEU A 207 -6.16 -11.67 -4.96
N THR A 208 -6.20 -11.20 -3.69
CA THR A 208 -5.57 -9.93 -3.30
C THR A 208 -4.05 -9.96 -3.52
N ALA A 209 -3.37 -11.02 -3.11
CA ALA A 209 -1.93 -11.13 -3.28
C ALA A 209 -1.54 -11.19 -4.77
N LEU A 210 -2.09 -12.14 -5.51
CA LEU A 210 -1.75 -12.37 -6.92
C LEU A 210 -2.18 -11.23 -7.84
N GLY A 211 -3.33 -10.61 -7.57
CA GLY A 211 -3.82 -9.48 -8.37
C GLY A 211 -2.99 -8.21 -8.21
N ASN A 212 -2.30 -8.02 -7.08
CA ASN A 212 -1.50 -6.82 -6.81
C ASN A 212 0.00 -6.98 -7.12
N VAL A 213 0.54 -8.20 -7.19
CA VAL A 213 2.00 -8.41 -7.40
C VAL A 213 2.51 -7.68 -8.63
N GLY A 214 1.84 -7.81 -9.77
CA GLY A 214 2.28 -7.22 -11.03
C GLY A 214 2.33 -5.69 -10.98
N VAL A 215 1.26 -5.07 -10.53
CA VAL A 215 1.19 -3.60 -10.45
C VAL A 215 2.15 -3.03 -9.42
N LEU A 216 2.36 -3.71 -8.28
CA LEU A 216 3.31 -3.28 -7.26
C LEU A 216 4.76 -3.38 -7.76
N ALA A 217 5.09 -4.41 -8.56
CA ALA A 217 6.41 -4.53 -9.18
C ALA A 217 6.67 -3.37 -10.15
N VAL A 218 5.73 -3.06 -11.05
CA VAL A 218 5.89 -1.94 -11.98
C VAL A 218 5.91 -0.60 -11.25
N PHE A 219 5.05 -0.40 -10.25
CA PHE A 219 5.03 0.84 -9.47
C PHE A 219 6.34 1.07 -8.71
N LEU A 220 6.92 0.04 -8.12
CA LEU A 220 8.20 0.17 -7.39
C LEU A 220 9.33 0.65 -8.31
N TYR A 221 9.38 0.16 -9.54
CA TYR A 221 10.39 0.52 -10.53
C TYR A 221 9.89 1.58 -11.53
N ILE A 222 8.82 2.32 -11.20
CA ILE A 222 8.19 3.28 -12.12
C ILE A 222 9.15 4.41 -12.50
N THR A 223 9.96 4.90 -11.55
CA THR A 223 10.92 5.99 -11.84
C THR A 223 11.93 5.57 -12.88
N PRO A 224 12.72 4.50 -12.74
CA PRO A 224 13.63 4.06 -13.81
C PRO A 224 12.88 3.66 -15.10
N LEU A 225 11.66 3.13 -15.05
CA LEU A 225 10.87 2.91 -16.27
C LEU A 225 10.58 4.21 -17.02
N LEU A 226 10.25 5.28 -16.30
CA LEU A 226 9.95 6.58 -16.89
C LEU A 226 11.21 7.30 -17.38
N THR A 227 12.34 7.21 -16.65
CA THR A 227 13.58 7.89 -17.02
C THR A 227 14.39 7.12 -18.09
N ASP A 228 14.64 5.84 -17.86
CA ASP A 228 15.62 5.08 -18.64
C ASP A 228 14.98 4.40 -19.85
N VAL A 229 13.67 4.07 -19.80
CA VAL A 229 12.93 3.46 -20.90
C VAL A 229 12.14 4.49 -21.69
N ALA A 230 11.31 5.31 -21.04
CA ALA A 230 10.49 6.32 -21.71
C ALA A 230 11.25 7.63 -21.99
N GLY A 231 12.42 7.84 -21.41
CA GLY A 231 13.30 8.98 -21.66
C GLY A 231 12.80 10.30 -21.08
N PHE A 232 12.00 10.27 -20.00
CA PHE A 232 11.65 11.49 -19.27
C PHE A 232 12.82 12.00 -18.45
N SER A 233 12.87 13.32 -18.21
CA SER A 233 13.76 13.88 -17.21
C SER A 233 13.30 13.50 -15.80
N ALA A 234 14.24 13.42 -14.85
CA ALA A 234 13.92 13.18 -13.45
C ALA A 234 12.88 14.19 -12.90
N ASP A 235 12.99 15.46 -13.30
CA ASP A 235 12.07 16.54 -12.89
C ASP A 235 10.61 16.32 -13.34
N ALA A 236 10.38 15.51 -14.37
CA ALA A 236 9.02 15.18 -14.82
C ALA A 236 8.35 14.10 -13.96
N VAL A 237 9.13 13.27 -13.26
CA VAL A 237 8.63 12.11 -12.50
C VAL A 237 7.62 12.50 -11.42
N PRO A 238 7.81 13.54 -10.59
CA PRO A 238 6.80 13.95 -9.61
C PRO A 238 5.45 14.28 -10.24
N GLY A 239 5.46 14.97 -11.40
CA GLY A 239 4.25 15.28 -12.15
C GLY A 239 3.53 14.03 -12.68
N LEU A 240 4.29 13.06 -13.19
CA LEU A 240 3.76 11.78 -13.66
C LEU A 240 3.18 10.94 -12.50
N LEU A 241 3.83 10.94 -11.34
CA LEU A 241 3.32 10.30 -10.12
C LEU A 241 2.05 10.99 -9.59
N LEU A 242 1.92 12.32 -9.73
CA LEU A 242 0.64 13.01 -9.48
C LEU A 242 -0.45 12.52 -10.44
N GLY A 243 -0.11 12.32 -11.72
CA GLY A 243 -1.01 11.72 -12.71
C GLY A 243 -1.44 10.31 -12.30
N TYR A 244 -0.51 9.47 -11.85
CA TYR A 244 -0.81 8.14 -11.30
C TYR A 244 -1.76 8.24 -10.10
N GLY A 245 -1.50 9.17 -9.16
CA GLY A 245 -2.35 9.41 -8.00
C GLY A 245 -3.75 9.90 -8.38
N ALA A 246 -3.89 10.78 -9.36
CA ALA A 246 -5.19 11.20 -9.88
C ALA A 246 -5.94 10.01 -10.52
N GLY A 247 -5.23 9.16 -11.27
CA GLY A 247 -5.75 7.90 -11.77
C GLY A 247 -6.24 6.99 -10.65
N ALA A 248 -5.50 6.89 -9.55
CA ALA A 248 -5.87 6.09 -8.38
C ALA A 248 -7.21 6.52 -7.77
N VAL A 249 -7.49 7.83 -7.68
CA VAL A 249 -8.81 8.34 -7.24
C VAL A 249 -9.90 7.90 -8.19
N ALA A 250 -9.71 8.13 -9.50
CA ALA A 250 -10.69 7.75 -10.51
C ALA A 250 -10.95 6.24 -10.49
N GLY A 251 -9.88 5.44 -10.37
CA GLY A 251 -9.94 3.98 -10.30
C GLY A 251 -10.72 3.50 -9.07
N ASN A 252 -10.42 4.04 -7.89
CA ASN A 252 -11.10 3.65 -6.66
C ASN A 252 -12.62 3.93 -6.73
N LEU A 253 -13.01 5.08 -7.28
CA LEU A 253 -14.41 5.44 -7.49
C LEU A 253 -15.09 4.51 -8.52
N LEU A 254 -14.41 4.22 -9.63
CA LEU A 254 -14.90 3.31 -10.66
C LEU A 254 -15.05 1.89 -10.11
N GLY A 255 -14.02 1.38 -9.42
CA GLY A 255 -13.99 0.05 -8.85
C GLY A 255 -15.08 -0.17 -7.81
N GLY A 256 -15.33 0.83 -6.95
CA GLY A 256 -16.42 0.78 -5.98
C GLY A 256 -17.78 0.62 -6.65
N ARG A 257 -18.08 1.47 -7.66
CA ARG A 257 -19.36 1.40 -8.41
C ARG A 257 -19.54 0.09 -9.18
N LEU A 258 -18.46 -0.47 -9.72
CA LEU A 258 -18.49 -1.73 -10.44
C LEU A 258 -18.66 -2.91 -9.47
N ALA A 259 -17.98 -2.88 -8.33
CA ALA A 259 -18.13 -3.90 -7.28
C ALA A 259 -19.58 -3.97 -6.73
N ASP A 260 -20.25 -2.80 -6.59
CA ASP A 260 -21.65 -2.74 -6.14
C ASP A 260 -22.62 -3.35 -7.16
N ARG A 261 -22.28 -3.35 -8.46
CA ARG A 261 -23.15 -3.87 -9.52
C ARG A 261 -23.00 -5.38 -9.72
N ALA A 262 -21.77 -5.85 -9.84
CA ALA A 262 -21.45 -7.25 -10.09
C ALA A 262 -20.03 -7.54 -9.62
N LEU A 263 -19.86 -7.97 -8.38
CA LEU A 263 -18.56 -8.03 -7.68
C LEU A 263 -17.51 -8.83 -8.46
N MET A 264 -17.74 -10.13 -8.67
CA MET A 264 -16.72 -11.01 -9.27
C MET A 264 -16.53 -10.80 -10.78
N PRO A 265 -17.59 -10.62 -11.60
CA PRO A 265 -17.42 -10.28 -13.01
C PRO A 265 -16.67 -8.96 -13.23
N SER A 266 -16.99 -7.92 -12.43
CA SER A 266 -16.28 -6.63 -12.50
C SER A 266 -14.82 -6.77 -12.11
N LEU A 267 -14.53 -7.53 -11.06
CA LEU A 267 -13.16 -7.74 -10.59
C LEU A 267 -12.32 -8.50 -11.63
N ALA A 268 -12.89 -9.53 -12.27
CA ALA A 268 -12.23 -10.23 -13.37
C ALA A 268 -11.97 -9.30 -14.57
N GLY A 269 -12.95 -8.48 -14.96
CA GLY A 269 -12.78 -7.48 -16.03
C GLY A 269 -11.72 -6.44 -15.71
N LEU A 270 -11.66 -5.96 -14.46
CA LEU A 270 -10.67 -4.99 -13.99
C LEU A 270 -9.25 -5.59 -13.96
N LEU A 271 -9.10 -6.86 -13.55
CA LEU A 271 -7.81 -7.56 -13.59
C LEU A 271 -7.34 -7.78 -15.05
N ALA A 272 -8.25 -8.11 -15.96
CA ALA A 272 -7.95 -8.20 -17.38
C ALA A 272 -7.51 -6.83 -17.94
N ALA A 273 -8.21 -5.76 -17.58
CA ALA A 273 -7.85 -4.39 -17.96
C ALA A 273 -6.47 -4.00 -17.40
N LEU A 274 -6.17 -4.32 -16.15
CA LEU A 274 -4.86 -4.07 -15.55
C LEU A 274 -3.76 -4.83 -16.29
N ALA A 275 -3.95 -6.12 -16.58
CA ALA A 275 -2.99 -6.90 -17.38
C ALA A 275 -2.80 -6.29 -18.79
N GLY A 276 -3.87 -5.79 -19.41
CA GLY A 276 -3.83 -5.07 -20.68
C GLY A 276 -3.02 -3.78 -20.62
N VAL A 277 -3.22 -2.95 -19.57
CA VAL A 277 -2.44 -1.72 -19.35
C VAL A 277 -0.95 -2.04 -19.15
N LEU A 278 -0.63 -3.07 -18.39
CA LEU A 278 0.76 -3.51 -18.17
C LEU A 278 1.40 -4.02 -19.47
N ALA A 279 0.68 -4.81 -20.27
CA ALA A 279 1.15 -5.28 -21.58
C ALA A 279 1.35 -4.13 -22.57
N LEU A 280 0.44 -3.15 -22.60
CA LEU A 280 0.59 -1.93 -23.40
C LEU A 280 1.79 -1.10 -22.92
N PHE A 281 2.03 -1.01 -21.62
CA PHE A 281 3.20 -0.30 -21.09
C PHE A 281 4.50 -0.92 -21.62
N TRP A 282 4.57 -2.26 -21.70
CA TRP A 282 5.69 -2.96 -22.34
C TRP A 282 5.80 -2.64 -23.83
N ALA A 283 4.66 -2.66 -24.56
CA ALA A 283 4.65 -2.55 -26.02
C ALA A 283 5.00 -1.14 -26.53
N VAL A 284 4.53 -0.09 -25.83
CA VAL A 284 4.62 1.30 -26.30
C VAL A 284 5.20 2.27 -25.27
N GLY A 285 5.71 1.78 -24.13
CA GLY A 285 6.22 2.60 -23.03
C GLY A 285 7.48 3.42 -23.38
N GLU A 286 8.14 3.17 -24.51
CA GLU A 286 9.24 3.98 -25.03
C GLU A 286 8.76 5.32 -25.61
N VAL A 287 7.47 5.41 -25.96
CA VAL A 287 6.88 6.64 -26.48
C VAL A 287 6.41 7.50 -25.31
N ARG A 288 7.08 8.63 -25.08
CA ARG A 288 6.86 9.52 -23.91
C ARG A 288 5.38 9.82 -23.64
N VAL A 289 4.63 10.24 -24.67
CA VAL A 289 3.22 10.61 -24.51
C VAL A 289 2.40 9.39 -24.07
N LEU A 290 2.64 8.22 -24.66
CA LEU A 290 1.94 7.00 -24.31
C LEU A 290 2.33 6.52 -22.90
N ALA A 291 3.60 6.60 -22.53
CA ALA A 291 4.05 6.28 -21.17
C ALA A 291 3.38 7.17 -20.12
N ALA A 292 3.22 8.47 -20.37
CA ALA A 292 2.49 9.37 -19.48
C ALA A 292 1.02 8.99 -19.33
N VAL A 293 0.32 8.72 -20.45
CA VAL A 293 -1.07 8.25 -20.44
C VAL A 293 -1.21 6.92 -19.73
N LEU A 294 -0.28 5.98 -20.00
CA LEU A 294 -0.29 4.66 -19.35
C LEU A 294 0.05 4.73 -17.85
N THR A 295 0.85 5.71 -17.41
CA THR A 295 1.08 5.94 -15.99
C THR A 295 -0.21 6.34 -15.26
N PHE A 296 -1.01 7.23 -15.86
CA PHE A 296 -2.35 7.55 -15.35
C PHE A 296 -3.28 6.33 -15.39
N ALA A 297 -3.34 5.63 -16.53
CA ALA A 297 -4.17 4.43 -16.70
C ALA A 297 -3.79 3.31 -15.73
N LEU A 298 -2.49 3.16 -15.41
CA LEU A 298 -1.99 2.23 -14.41
C LEU A 298 -2.53 2.59 -13.02
N GLY A 299 -2.55 3.88 -12.67
CA GLY A 299 -3.19 4.35 -11.44
C GLY A 299 -4.68 3.99 -11.39
N VAL A 300 -5.42 4.23 -12.48
CA VAL A 300 -6.84 3.86 -12.58
C VAL A 300 -7.01 2.35 -12.37
N ALA A 301 -6.31 1.53 -13.14
CA ALA A 301 -6.48 0.07 -13.10
C ALA A 301 -6.05 -0.55 -11.76
N ALA A 302 -4.92 -0.08 -11.19
CA ALA A 302 -4.39 -0.54 -9.91
C ALA A 302 -5.37 -0.32 -8.76
N PHE A 303 -6.03 0.83 -8.73
CA PHE A 303 -6.92 1.18 -7.62
C PHE A 303 -8.37 0.76 -7.87
N ALA A 304 -8.75 0.46 -9.10
CA ALA A 304 -10.09 -0.06 -9.40
C ALA A 304 -10.32 -1.48 -8.86
N ILE A 305 -9.28 -2.30 -8.71
CA ILE A 305 -9.41 -3.66 -8.18
C ILE A 305 -9.57 -3.70 -6.65
N ILE A 306 -9.11 -2.64 -5.92
CA ILE A 306 -9.03 -2.64 -4.46
C ILE A 306 -10.40 -2.76 -3.78
N PRO A 307 -11.44 -1.96 -4.12
CA PRO A 307 -12.75 -2.08 -3.47
C PRO A 307 -13.37 -3.46 -3.64
N GLY A 308 -13.27 -4.03 -4.84
CA GLY A 308 -13.79 -5.37 -5.12
C GLY A 308 -13.10 -6.46 -4.31
N MET A 309 -11.77 -6.41 -4.20
CA MET A 309 -10.99 -7.35 -3.38
C MET A 309 -11.35 -7.25 -1.90
N GLN A 310 -11.46 -6.03 -1.36
CA GLN A 310 -11.87 -5.81 0.02
C GLN A 310 -13.30 -6.32 0.30
N THR A 311 -14.23 -6.01 -0.60
CA THR A 311 -15.62 -6.50 -0.49
C THR A 311 -15.65 -8.03 -0.53
N ARG A 312 -14.90 -8.67 -1.44
CA ARG A 312 -14.84 -10.14 -1.53
C ARG A 312 -14.36 -10.78 -0.22
N VAL A 313 -13.31 -10.25 0.38
CA VAL A 313 -12.79 -10.75 1.67
C VAL A 313 -13.83 -10.58 2.77
N LEU A 314 -14.49 -9.44 2.86
CA LEU A 314 -15.52 -9.18 3.87
C LEU A 314 -16.74 -10.08 3.70
N THR A 315 -17.17 -10.35 2.47
CA THR A 315 -18.32 -11.20 2.18
C THR A 315 -18.06 -12.69 2.39
N THR A 316 -16.81 -13.14 2.31
CA THR A 316 -16.44 -14.54 2.57
C THR A 316 -16.13 -14.84 4.03
N ALA A 317 -15.74 -13.84 4.81
CA ALA A 317 -15.31 -14.01 6.20
C ALA A 317 -16.28 -13.35 7.21
N HIS A 318 -17.58 -13.59 7.03
CA HIS A 318 -18.64 -12.98 7.87
C HIS A 318 -18.45 -13.21 9.37
N ALA A 319 -17.87 -14.36 9.78
CA ALA A 319 -17.69 -14.71 11.18
C ALA A 319 -16.57 -13.91 11.87
N ALA A 320 -15.62 -13.32 11.10
CA ALA A 320 -14.49 -12.59 11.64
C ALA A 320 -14.06 -11.44 10.70
N PRO A 321 -14.91 -10.43 10.44
CA PRO A 321 -14.66 -9.41 9.42
C PRO A 321 -13.42 -8.56 9.73
N THR A 322 -13.16 -8.24 10.99
CA THR A 322 -11.98 -7.44 11.39
C THR A 322 -10.68 -8.17 11.11
N LEU A 323 -10.65 -9.46 11.45
CA LEU A 323 -9.48 -10.32 11.21
C LEU A 323 -9.29 -10.55 9.70
N ALA A 324 -10.37 -10.70 8.95
CA ALA A 324 -10.34 -10.87 7.50
C ALA A 324 -9.69 -9.67 6.80
N VAL A 325 -10.03 -8.44 7.19
CA VAL A 325 -9.40 -7.23 6.66
C VAL A 325 -7.91 -7.18 7.01
N ALA A 326 -7.53 -7.55 8.25
CA ALA A 326 -6.13 -7.58 8.67
C ALA A 326 -5.30 -8.60 7.86
N VAL A 327 -5.85 -9.79 7.64
CA VAL A 327 -5.16 -10.83 6.85
C VAL A 327 -5.14 -10.48 5.35
N ASN A 328 -6.17 -9.82 4.84
CA ASN A 328 -6.15 -9.29 3.47
C ASN A 328 -5.05 -8.23 3.29
N ALA A 329 -4.88 -7.34 4.27
CA ALA A 329 -3.76 -6.39 4.29
C ALA A 329 -2.40 -7.12 4.31
N SER A 330 -2.28 -8.22 5.05
CA SER A 330 -1.06 -9.07 5.03
C SER A 330 -0.85 -9.71 3.66
N GLY A 331 -1.91 -10.14 2.98
CA GLY A 331 -1.85 -10.63 1.59
C GLY A 331 -1.33 -9.58 0.62
N PHE A 332 -1.78 -8.33 0.76
CA PHE A 332 -1.26 -7.20 -0.02
C PHE A 332 0.24 -6.94 0.29
N GLN A 333 0.63 -6.98 1.55
CA GLN A 333 2.04 -6.79 1.94
C GLN A 333 2.93 -7.95 1.48
N LEU A 334 2.41 -9.18 1.42
CA LEU A 334 3.12 -10.31 0.82
C LEU A 334 3.36 -10.06 -0.68
N ALA A 335 2.35 -9.52 -1.38
CA ALA A 335 2.50 -9.10 -2.78
C ALA A 335 3.57 -8.01 -2.93
N ALA A 336 3.59 -7.00 -2.04
CA ALA A 336 4.58 -5.93 -2.04
C ALA A 336 6.01 -6.45 -1.78
N ALA A 337 6.17 -7.33 -0.80
CA ALA A 337 7.45 -7.97 -0.50
C ALA A 337 7.96 -8.81 -1.68
N PHE A 338 7.09 -9.61 -2.28
CA PHE A 338 7.42 -10.42 -3.45
C PHE A 338 7.72 -9.54 -4.66
N ALA A 339 6.95 -8.49 -4.90
CA ALA A 339 7.17 -7.54 -5.99
C ALA A 339 8.54 -6.86 -5.91
N GLY A 340 8.98 -6.46 -4.72
CA GLY A 340 10.31 -5.90 -4.51
C GLY A 340 11.43 -6.92 -4.78
N TRP A 341 11.30 -8.11 -4.23
CA TRP A 341 12.29 -9.19 -4.41
C TRP A 341 12.33 -9.73 -5.83
N PHE A 342 11.18 -10.10 -6.38
CA PHE A 342 11.10 -10.71 -7.72
C PHE A 342 11.31 -9.67 -8.82
N GLY A 343 10.71 -8.49 -8.69
CA GLY A 343 10.91 -7.38 -9.62
C GLY A 343 12.39 -7.00 -9.73
N GLY A 344 13.13 -7.01 -8.60
CA GLY A 344 14.57 -6.82 -8.61
C GLY A 344 15.31 -7.86 -9.44
N ARG A 345 14.93 -9.14 -9.32
CA ARG A 345 15.53 -10.23 -10.14
C ARG A 345 15.25 -10.06 -11.63
N VAL A 346 14.05 -9.59 -11.97
CA VAL A 346 13.70 -9.29 -13.36
C VAL A 346 14.53 -8.11 -13.89
N VAL A 347 14.68 -7.05 -13.10
CA VAL A 347 15.44 -5.85 -13.49
C VAL A 347 16.93 -6.13 -13.64
N ASP A 348 17.50 -7.05 -12.83
CA ASP A 348 18.91 -7.46 -12.94
C ASP A 348 19.22 -8.32 -14.19
N ALA A 349 18.18 -8.92 -14.81
CA ALA A 349 18.35 -9.71 -16.02
C ALA A 349 18.54 -8.80 -17.26
N ASP A 350 19.22 -9.30 -18.29
CA ASP A 350 19.44 -8.57 -19.55
C ASP A 350 18.13 -8.04 -20.15
N GLY A 351 18.01 -6.72 -20.32
CA GLY A 351 16.80 -6.05 -20.81
C GLY A 351 15.62 -6.04 -19.83
N GLY A 352 15.86 -6.43 -18.55
CA GLY A 352 14.81 -6.75 -17.59
C GLY A 352 13.92 -5.58 -17.19
N LEU A 353 14.45 -4.35 -17.12
CA LEU A 353 13.62 -3.18 -16.81
C LEU A 353 12.51 -2.98 -17.86
N ARG A 354 12.84 -3.14 -19.14
CA ARG A 354 11.87 -3.08 -20.23
C ARG A 354 10.89 -4.24 -20.21
N ALA A 355 11.32 -5.45 -19.82
CA ALA A 355 10.47 -6.64 -19.77
C ALA A 355 9.57 -6.68 -18.53
N LEU A 356 9.88 -5.88 -17.50
CA LEU A 356 9.17 -5.89 -16.21
C LEU A 356 7.65 -5.71 -16.38
N PRO A 357 7.11 -4.76 -17.18
CA PRO A 357 5.67 -4.61 -17.36
C PRO A 357 5.00 -5.85 -18.01
N LEU A 358 5.66 -6.54 -18.94
CA LEU A 358 5.13 -7.75 -19.56
C LEU A 358 5.06 -8.91 -18.55
N ILE A 359 6.11 -9.10 -17.76
CA ILE A 359 6.13 -10.10 -16.71
C ILE A 359 5.10 -9.77 -15.63
N ALA A 360 4.94 -8.50 -15.28
CA ALA A 360 3.91 -8.02 -14.39
C ALA A 360 2.49 -8.30 -14.92
N ALA A 361 2.27 -8.15 -16.23
CA ALA A 361 1.01 -8.53 -16.87
C ALA A 361 0.75 -10.04 -16.71
N ALA A 362 1.74 -10.88 -16.95
CA ALA A 362 1.63 -12.33 -16.77
C ALA A 362 1.31 -12.71 -15.30
N LEU A 363 1.96 -12.04 -14.32
CA LEU A 363 1.63 -12.22 -12.91
C LEU A 363 0.19 -11.80 -12.59
N THR A 364 -0.27 -10.67 -13.14
CA THR A 364 -1.65 -10.20 -12.96
C THR A 364 -2.66 -11.20 -13.53
N LEU A 365 -2.34 -11.90 -14.64
CA LEU A 365 -3.18 -12.95 -15.20
C LEU A 365 -3.35 -14.14 -14.24
N THR A 366 -2.41 -14.41 -13.32
CA THR A 366 -2.62 -15.42 -12.26
C THR A 366 -3.69 -14.98 -11.27
N GLY A 367 -3.75 -13.68 -10.95
CA GLY A 367 -4.84 -13.08 -10.19
C GLY A 367 -6.19 -13.18 -10.93
N LEU A 368 -6.20 -12.90 -12.23
CA LEU A 368 -7.38 -13.10 -13.08
C LEU A 368 -7.83 -14.56 -13.10
N ALA A 369 -6.91 -15.50 -13.27
CA ALA A 369 -7.25 -16.94 -13.21
C ALA A 369 -7.89 -17.32 -11.86
N THR A 370 -7.36 -16.77 -10.75
CA THR A 370 -7.96 -16.96 -9.42
C THR A 370 -9.37 -16.38 -9.35
N ALA A 371 -9.60 -15.19 -9.89
CA ALA A 371 -10.93 -14.58 -9.97
C ALA A 371 -11.93 -15.43 -10.78
N LEU A 372 -11.48 -15.98 -11.91
CA LEU A 372 -12.30 -16.85 -12.76
C LEU A 372 -12.62 -18.20 -12.09
N VAL A 373 -11.68 -18.76 -11.30
CA VAL A 373 -11.93 -19.97 -10.50
C VAL A 373 -13.01 -19.70 -9.44
N ILE A 374 -12.95 -18.56 -8.79
CA ILE A 374 -13.97 -18.15 -7.81
C ILE A 374 -15.31 -17.98 -8.51
N LEU A 375 -15.36 -17.26 -9.64
CA LEU A 375 -16.58 -16.99 -10.39
C LEU A 375 -17.29 -18.28 -10.86
N ARG A 376 -16.52 -19.28 -11.30
CA ARG A 376 -17.07 -20.59 -11.72
C ARG A 376 -17.56 -21.45 -10.55
N GLY A 377 -17.10 -21.18 -9.35
CA GLY A 377 -17.51 -21.89 -8.13
C GLY A 377 -18.73 -21.29 -7.45
N GLU A 378 -19.17 -20.10 -7.86
CA GLU A 378 -20.41 -19.49 -7.34
C GLU A 378 -21.61 -20.16 -8.04
N PRO A 379 -22.64 -20.64 -7.28
CA PRO A 379 -23.89 -21.07 -7.90
C PRO A 379 -24.49 -19.90 -8.68
N GLU A 380 -25.01 -20.16 -9.89
CA GLU A 380 -25.79 -19.16 -10.62
C GLU A 380 -26.96 -18.70 -9.72
N GLU A 381 -26.93 -17.42 -9.32
CA GLU A 381 -28.10 -16.81 -8.70
C GLU A 381 -29.23 -16.84 -9.74
N VAL A 382 -30.19 -17.74 -9.54
CA VAL A 382 -31.43 -17.75 -10.33
C VAL A 382 -32.13 -16.42 -10.05
N PRO A 383 -32.35 -15.55 -11.04
CA PRO A 383 -33.06 -14.29 -10.83
C PRO A 383 -34.47 -14.60 -10.35
N SER A 384 -34.79 -14.12 -9.13
CA SER A 384 -36.12 -14.20 -8.54
C SER A 384 -37.07 -13.20 -9.17
#